data_0c40f7302277e86f41ce92be81b11af2
#
_entry.id   0c40f7302277e86f41ce92be81b11af2
#
_cell.length_a   1.000
_cell.length_b   1.000
_cell.length_c   1.000
_cell.angle_alpha   90.00
_cell.angle_beta   90.00
_cell.angle_gamma   90.00
#
_symmetry.space_group_name_H-M   'P 1'
#
loop_
_entity.id
_entity.type
_entity.pdbx_description
1 polymer ?
#
loop_
_entity_poly.entity_id
_entity_poly.type
_entity_poly.pdbx_seq_one_letter_code
_entity_poly.pdbx_strand_id
1 'polypeptide(L)'
;MNPRKEATYRMLSLIAAVIFVLPCVFLVFLTFDINPDDLWQMDSLMEFICAYKNTAILAIVGVLFQIVIALPAGYAIARIPSPKAQTFFLLTCVFFLLLPQQALMLPQYLVLMNIGWLDSLEGLLIMTAFQPWMILLFWFAAKRIDSSLFDSAICDGASNWVLFRKIYAPIVRPYVMIAAFLSIAESWNLLEQPMTFLQSKERYPLSMILMQLSTDNAELKNVLCLLFAIPLMILFGTMVK
;
A
#
# COMPACT_ATOMS: atom_id res chain seq x y z
N MET A 1 17.18 10.43 30.95
CA MET A 1 17.88 10.59 29.65
C MET A 1 18.59 11.95 29.67
N ASN A 2 19.82 12.09 29.16
CA ASN A 2 20.59 13.32 29.28
C ASN A 2 19.96 14.42 28.40
N PRO A 3 19.59 15.64 28.94
CA PRO A 3 18.88 16.69 28.19
C PRO A 3 19.60 17.15 26.91
N ARG A 4 20.93 17.05 26.87
CA ARG A 4 21.71 17.32 25.67
C ARG A 4 21.48 16.34 24.54
N LYS A 5 21.26 15.05 24.85
CA LYS A 5 20.95 14.01 23.85
C LYS A 5 19.55 14.21 23.28
N GLU A 6 18.56 14.58 24.10
CA GLU A 6 17.21 14.89 23.62
C GLU A 6 17.18 16.09 22.67
N ALA A 7 17.91 17.16 22.99
CA ALA A 7 18.03 18.32 22.11
C ALA A 7 18.68 17.95 20.77
N THR A 8 19.71 17.10 20.79
CA THR A 8 20.38 16.62 19.57
C THR A 8 19.43 15.76 18.70
N TYR A 9 18.65 14.86 19.31
CA TYR A 9 17.66 14.05 18.55
C TYR A 9 16.54 14.91 17.97
N ARG A 10 16.04 15.90 18.69
CA ARG A 10 15.03 16.86 18.17
C ARG A 10 15.58 17.69 17.02
N MET A 11 16.83 18.14 17.12
CA MET A 11 17.49 18.90 16.05
C MET A 11 17.70 18.03 14.80
N LEU A 12 18.16 16.78 14.97
CA LEU A 12 18.30 15.82 13.87
C LEU A 12 16.96 15.49 13.21
N SER A 13 15.89 15.31 13.99
CA SER A 13 14.56 15.04 13.44
C SER A 13 13.99 16.24 12.69
N LEU A 14 14.23 17.47 13.17
CA LEU A 14 13.84 18.70 12.46
C LEU A 14 14.60 18.87 11.14
N ILE A 15 15.91 18.63 11.14
CA ILE A 15 16.73 18.68 9.91
C ILE A 15 16.23 17.64 8.91
N ALA A 16 16.00 16.41 9.36
CA ALA A 16 15.44 15.37 8.51
C ALA A 16 14.07 15.77 7.94
N ALA A 17 13.17 16.31 8.77
CA ALA A 17 11.85 16.77 8.31
C ALA A 17 11.97 17.90 7.26
N VAL A 18 12.87 18.86 7.47
CA VAL A 18 13.12 19.94 6.49
C VAL A 18 13.64 19.38 5.18
N ILE A 19 14.59 18.44 5.20
CA ILE A 19 15.13 17.80 3.99
C ILE A 19 14.02 17.05 3.22
N PHE A 20 13.12 16.37 3.93
CA PHE A 20 11.99 15.66 3.28
C PHE A 20 10.91 16.59 2.74
N VAL A 21 10.66 17.74 3.39
CA VAL A 21 9.64 18.71 2.97
C VAL A 21 10.15 19.64 1.86
N LEU A 22 11.46 19.88 1.80
CA LEU A 22 12.07 20.82 0.86
C LEU A 22 11.75 20.51 -0.61
N PRO A 23 11.79 19.25 -1.11
CA PRO A 23 11.38 18.95 -2.49
C PRO A 23 9.90 19.25 -2.75
N CYS A 24 9.02 19.03 -1.78
CA CYS A 24 7.59 19.34 -1.91
C CYS A 24 7.36 20.85 -1.98
N VAL A 25 8.06 21.62 -1.13
CA VAL A 25 8.01 23.09 -1.16
C VAL A 25 8.55 23.62 -2.49
N PHE A 26 9.65 23.04 -2.98
CA PHE A 26 10.23 23.41 -4.27
C PHE A 26 9.27 23.14 -5.43
N LEU A 27 8.56 21.99 -5.43
CA LEU A 27 7.50 21.71 -6.41
C LEU A 27 6.36 22.72 -6.33
N VAL A 28 5.94 23.14 -5.12
CA VAL A 28 4.92 24.19 -4.95
C VAL A 28 5.39 25.50 -5.56
N PHE A 29 6.66 25.90 -5.35
CA PHE A 29 7.21 27.12 -5.97
C PHE A 29 7.21 27.06 -7.49
N LEU A 30 7.52 25.91 -8.08
CA LEU A 30 7.51 25.71 -9.53
C LEU A 30 6.10 25.78 -10.14
N THR A 31 5.04 25.70 -9.33
CA THR A 31 3.65 25.77 -9.79
C THR A 31 3.05 27.18 -9.76
N PHE A 32 3.74 28.17 -9.18
CA PHE A 32 3.22 29.55 -9.09
C PHE A 32 3.23 30.32 -10.42
N ASP A 33 4.00 29.87 -11.43
CA ASP A 33 4.11 30.53 -12.74
C ASP A 33 3.12 29.97 -13.80
N ILE A 34 2.13 29.15 -13.39
CA ILE A 34 1.22 28.47 -14.30
C ILE A 34 0.13 29.41 -14.80
N ASN A 35 -0.07 29.47 -16.12
CA ASN A 35 -1.25 30.05 -16.71
C ASN A 35 -2.48 29.15 -16.44
N PRO A 36 -3.53 29.67 -15.78
CA PRO A 36 -4.74 28.88 -15.50
C PRO A 36 -5.37 28.25 -16.73
N ASP A 37 -5.20 28.86 -17.91
CA ASP A 37 -5.79 28.40 -19.17
C ASP A 37 -5.20 27.07 -19.66
N ASP A 38 -3.95 26.74 -19.30
CA ASP A 38 -3.31 25.46 -19.62
C ASP A 38 -3.86 24.28 -18.79
N LEU A 39 -4.44 24.58 -17.63
CA LEU A 39 -5.09 23.57 -16.75
C LEU A 39 -6.48 23.16 -17.29
N TRP A 40 -7.12 23.99 -18.10
CA TRP A 40 -8.49 23.80 -18.54
C TRP A 40 -8.61 23.18 -19.95
N GLN A 41 -7.55 22.64 -20.52
CA GLN A 41 -7.67 21.79 -21.71
C GLN A 41 -8.48 20.55 -21.34
N MET A 42 -9.76 20.57 -21.70
CA MET A 42 -10.82 19.69 -21.19
C MET A 42 -10.54 18.19 -21.33
N ASP A 43 -9.81 17.77 -22.36
CA ASP A 43 -9.48 16.35 -22.58
C ASP A 43 -8.46 15.85 -21.56
N SER A 44 -7.45 16.66 -21.21
CA SER A 44 -6.43 16.29 -20.22
C SER A 44 -6.99 16.21 -18.79
N LEU A 45 -7.97 17.07 -18.44
CA LEU A 45 -8.59 17.06 -17.12
C LEU A 45 -9.46 15.81 -16.90
N MET A 46 -10.22 15.40 -17.93
CA MET A 46 -11.07 14.20 -17.84
C MET A 46 -10.23 12.93 -17.72
N GLU A 47 -9.14 12.82 -18.49
CA GLU A 47 -8.18 11.71 -18.37
C GLU A 47 -7.57 11.66 -16.97
N PHE A 48 -7.21 12.81 -16.40
CA PHE A 48 -6.67 12.91 -15.05
C PHE A 48 -7.67 12.45 -13.97
N ILE A 49 -8.94 12.91 -14.06
CA ILE A 49 -10.00 12.50 -13.11
C ILE A 49 -10.25 10.99 -13.19
N CYS A 50 -10.30 10.42 -14.40
CA CYS A 50 -10.45 8.97 -14.58
C CYS A 50 -9.26 8.22 -13.98
N ALA A 51 -8.04 8.67 -14.24
CA ALA A 51 -6.83 8.04 -13.69
C ALA A 51 -6.76 8.14 -12.16
N TYR A 52 -7.17 9.27 -11.60
CA TYR A 52 -7.26 9.47 -10.15
C TYR A 52 -8.26 8.51 -9.50
N LYS A 53 -9.44 8.36 -10.12
CA LYS A 53 -10.45 7.37 -9.72
C LYS A 53 -9.89 5.95 -9.76
N ASN A 54 -9.21 5.58 -10.84
CA ASN A 54 -8.62 4.25 -10.99
C ASN A 54 -7.57 3.97 -9.91
N THR A 55 -6.68 4.94 -9.64
CA THR A 55 -5.69 4.85 -8.55
C THR A 55 -6.37 4.69 -7.19
N ALA A 56 -7.42 5.47 -6.91
CA ALA A 56 -8.16 5.35 -5.65
C ALA A 56 -8.83 3.98 -5.50
N ILE A 57 -9.40 3.42 -6.58
CA ILE A 57 -9.96 2.07 -6.58
C ILE A 57 -8.86 1.04 -6.29
N LEU A 58 -7.73 1.09 -6.99
CA LEU A 58 -6.62 0.16 -6.79
C LEU A 58 -6.07 0.26 -5.36
N ALA A 59 -5.92 1.46 -4.82
CA ALA A 59 -5.41 1.66 -3.47
C ALA A 59 -6.40 1.18 -2.40
N ILE A 60 -7.66 1.60 -2.45
CA ILE A 60 -8.64 1.30 -1.39
C ILE A 60 -9.10 -0.15 -1.47
N VAL A 61 -9.58 -0.58 -2.65
CA VAL A 61 -10.11 -1.94 -2.82
C VAL A 61 -8.99 -2.97 -2.72
N GLY A 62 -7.79 -2.67 -3.30
CA GLY A 62 -6.62 -3.55 -3.21
C GLY A 62 -6.22 -3.80 -1.76
N VAL A 63 -6.11 -2.75 -0.94
CA VAL A 63 -5.75 -2.87 0.49
C VAL A 63 -6.80 -3.66 1.27
N LEU A 64 -8.09 -3.48 0.97
CA LEU A 64 -9.15 -4.29 1.60
C LEU A 64 -8.97 -5.77 1.29
N PHE A 65 -8.72 -6.15 0.02
CA PHE A 65 -8.45 -7.54 -0.36
C PHE A 65 -7.20 -8.09 0.34
N GLN A 66 -6.12 -7.31 0.36
CA GLN A 66 -4.88 -7.71 1.01
C GLN A 66 -5.07 -7.97 2.51
N ILE A 67 -5.77 -7.10 3.23
CA ILE A 67 -6.06 -7.27 4.66
C ILE A 67 -6.97 -8.49 4.89
N VAL A 68 -8.02 -8.66 4.08
CA VAL A 68 -8.97 -9.77 4.19
C VAL A 68 -8.26 -11.12 4.02
N ILE A 69 -7.21 -11.19 3.18
CA ILE A 69 -6.40 -12.40 2.96
C ILE A 69 -5.33 -12.52 4.05
N ALA A 70 -4.55 -11.49 4.29
CA ALA A 70 -3.35 -11.55 5.11
C ALA A 70 -3.66 -11.65 6.61
N LEU A 71 -4.71 -10.99 7.10
CA LEU A 71 -5.05 -10.96 8.52
C LEU A 71 -5.42 -12.35 9.07
N PRO A 72 -6.35 -13.11 8.43
CA PRO A 72 -6.64 -14.47 8.87
C PRO A 72 -5.48 -15.44 8.58
N ALA A 73 -4.71 -15.24 7.50
CA ALA A 73 -3.55 -16.08 7.21
C ALA A 73 -2.46 -15.95 8.30
N GLY A 74 -2.13 -14.72 8.70
CA GLY A 74 -1.18 -14.47 9.79
C GLY A 74 -1.63 -15.07 11.12
N TYR A 75 -2.93 -14.95 11.46
CA TYR A 75 -3.53 -15.59 12.63
C TYR A 75 -3.43 -17.12 12.55
N ALA A 76 -3.83 -17.71 11.43
CA ALA A 76 -3.81 -19.16 11.25
C ALA A 76 -2.39 -19.73 11.40
N ILE A 77 -1.40 -19.11 10.74
CA ILE A 77 0.01 -19.53 10.86
C ILE A 77 0.49 -19.43 12.33
N ALA A 78 0.11 -18.37 13.06
CA ALA A 78 0.49 -18.20 14.45
C ALA A 78 -0.09 -19.28 15.39
N ARG A 79 -1.22 -19.89 15.02
CA ARG A 79 -1.94 -20.92 15.79
C ARG A 79 -1.60 -22.35 15.36
N ILE A 80 -0.75 -22.56 14.37
CA ILE A 80 -0.27 -23.90 13.99
C ILE A 80 0.50 -24.53 15.16
N PRO A 81 0.08 -25.71 15.66
CA PRO A 81 0.75 -26.34 16.81
C PRO A 81 2.16 -26.85 16.48
N SER A 82 2.38 -27.31 15.23
CA SER A 82 3.66 -27.86 14.79
C SER A 82 4.67 -26.75 14.45
N PRO A 83 5.79 -26.63 15.18
CA PRO A 83 6.82 -25.64 14.85
C PRO A 83 7.40 -25.80 13.43
N LYS A 84 7.54 -27.06 12.96
CA LYS A 84 8.05 -27.34 11.60
C LYS A 84 7.09 -26.84 10.53
N ALA A 85 5.78 -27.09 10.70
CA ALA A 85 4.78 -26.58 9.76
C ALA A 85 4.69 -25.06 9.77
N GLN A 86 4.75 -24.44 10.95
CA GLN A 86 4.79 -22.98 11.07
C GLN A 86 5.99 -22.38 10.34
N THR A 87 7.19 -22.94 10.57
CA THR A 87 8.42 -22.52 9.90
C THR A 87 8.31 -22.67 8.38
N PHE A 88 7.72 -23.77 7.89
CA PHE A 88 7.50 -23.99 6.46
C PHE A 88 6.67 -22.86 5.83
N PHE A 89 5.53 -22.49 6.42
CA PHE A 89 4.69 -21.39 5.90
C PHE A 89 5.40 -20.03 5.96
N LEU A 90 6.16 -19.76 7.03
CA LEU A 90 6.93 -18.53 7.15
C LEU A 90 8.04 -18.45 6.08
N LEU A 91 8.78 -19.54 5.87
CA LEU A 91 9.80 -19.61 4.83
C LEU A 91 9.18 -19.47 3.44
N THR A 92 7.98 -19.99 3.20
CA THR A 92 7.25 -19.79 1.94
C THR A 92 6.92 -18.30 1.73
N CYS A 93 6.45 -17.60 2.76
CA CYS A 93 6.22 -16.14 2.67
C CYS A 93 7.53 -15.39 2.38
N VAL A 94 8.62 -15.73 3.07
CA VAL A 94 9.94 -15.12 2.82
C VAL A 94 10.43 -15.42 1.41
N PHE A 95 10.24 -16.63 0.92
CA PHE A 95 10.60 -17.01 -0.45
C PHE A 95 9.89 -16.13 -1.48
N PHE A 96 8.56 -15.93 -1.33
CA PHE A 96 7.81 -15.04 -2.23
C PHE A 96 8.26 -13.58 -2.13
N LEU A 97 8.71 -13.10 -0.97
CA LEU A 97 9.26 -11.77 -0.81
C LEU A 97 10.61 -11.58 -1.52
N LEU A 98 11.40 -12.65 -1.63
CA LEU A 98 12.70 -12.61 -2.28
C LEU A 98 12.60 -12.71 -3.81
N LEU A 99 11.44 -13.14 -4.34
CA LEU A 99 11.23 -13.18 -5.78
C LEU A 99 11.13 -11.74 -6.33
N PRO A 100 11.94 -11.38 -7.33
CA PRO A 100 11.81 -10.08 -7.96
C PRO A 100 10.47 -9.97 -8.68
N GLN A 101 9.75 -8.88 -8.44
CA GLN A 101 8.42 -8.63 -9.02
C GLN A 101 8.44 -8.76 -10.55
N GLN A 102 9.52 -8.29 -11.19
CA GLN A 102 9.70 -8.34 -12.63
C GLN A 102 9.72 -9.77 -13.19
N ALA A 103 10.25 -10.73 -12.43
CA ALA A 103 10.25 -12.14 -12.84
C ALA A 103 8.85 -12.76 -12.82
N LEU A 104 7.94 -12.22 -11.99
CA LEU A 104 6.57 -12.70 -11.88
C LEU A 104 5.64 -12.07 -12.93
N MET A 105 6.03 -10.98 -13.59
CA MET A 105 5.17 -10.25 -14.53
C MET A 105 4.75 -11.10 -15.72
N LEU A 106 5.68 -11.86 -16.33
CA LEU A 106 5.35 -12.71 -17.47
C LEU A 106 4.37 -13.83 -17.11
N PRO A 107 4.58 -14.64 -16.06
CA PRO A 107 3.60 -15.62 -15.62
C PRO A 107 2.23 -14.99 -15.30
N GLN A 108 2.20 -13.85 -14.61
CA GLN A 108 0.97 -13.13 -14.28
C GLN A 108 0.23 -12.67 -15.54
N TYR A 109 0.95 -12.11 -16.52
CA TYR A 109 0.40 -11.72 -17.82
C TYR A 109 -0.28 -12.90 -18.54
N LEU A 110 0.43 -14.06 -18.61
CA LEU A 110 -0.13 -15.25 -19.25
C LEU A 110 -1.38 -15.78 -18.55
N VAL A 111 -1.41 -15.73 -17.23
CA VAL A 111 -2.59 -16.11 -16.45
C VAL A 111 -3.75 -15.15 -16.76
N LEU A 112 -3.54 -13.84 -16.69
CA LEU A 112 -4.58 -12.84 -16.98
C LEU A 112 -5.10 -12.96 -18.41
N MET A 113 -4.22 -13.23 -19.39
CA MET A 113 -4.58 -13.44 -20.78
C MET A 113 -5.48 -14.69 -20.93
N ASN A 114 -5.12 -15.80 -20.29
CA ASN A 114 -5.87 -17.04 -20.39
C ASN A 114 -7.26 -16.98 -19.75
N ILE A 115 -7.43 -16.21 -18.67
CA ILE A 115 -8.73 -16.04 -18.00
C ILE A 115 -9.56 -14.88 -18.58
N GLY A 116 -9.00 -14.12 -19.57
CA GLY A 116 -9.67 -12.99 -20.18
C GLY A 116 -9.74 -11.73 -19.32
N TRP A 117 -8.86 -11.60 -18.33
CA TRP A 117 -8.79 -10.45 -17.40
C TRP A 117 -7.62 -9.52 -17.67
N LEU A 118 -6.94 -9.70 -18.79
CA LEU A 118 -5.98 -8.73 -19.27
C LEU A 118 -6.70 -7.40 -19.59
N ASP A 119 -6.01 -6.29 -19.43
CA ASP A 119 -6.58 -4.94 -19.60
C ASP A 119 -7.82 -4.69 -18.72
N SER A 120 -7.77 -5.10 -17.45
CA SER A 120 -8.82 -4.84 -16.46
C SER A 120 -8.26 -4.44 -15.10
N LEU A 121 -8.99 -3.58 -14.36
CA LEU A 121 -8.60 -3.22 -13.00
C LEU A 121 -8.78 -4.41 -12.03
N GLU A 122 -9.76 -5.26 -12.30
CA GLU A 122 -10.02 -6.48 -11.54
C GLU A 122 -8.84 -7.46 -11.62
N GLY A 123 -8.30 -7.65 -12.82
CA GLY A 123 -7.09 -8.46 -13.04
C GLY A 123 -5.89 -7.93 -12.25
N LEU A 124 -5.70 -6.60 -12.26
CA LEU A 124 -4.64 -5.97 -11.50
C LEU A 124 -4.85 -6.11 -9.98
N LEU A 125 -6.07 -5.94 -9.48
CA LEU A 125 -6.43 -6.11 -8.08
C LEU A 125 -6.13 -7.53 -7.58
N ILE A 126 -6.44 -8.56 -8.36
CA ILE A 126 -6.18 -9.95 -7.98
C ILE A 126 -4.69 -10.25 -7.93
N MET A 127 -3.91 -9.76 -8.91
CA MET A 127 -2.45 -9.97 -8.91
C MET A 127 -1.75 -9.26 -7.74
N THR A 128 -2.29 -8.15 -7.26
CA THR A 128 -1.76 -7.41 -6.11
C THR A 128 -2.34 -7.85 -4.76
N ALA A 129 -3.35 -8.72 -4.74
CA ALA A 129 -4.06 -9.11 -3.50
C ALA A 129 -3.20 -9.93 -2.53
N PHE A 130 -2.24 -10.71 -3.02
CA PHE A 130 -1.36 -11.54 -2.19
C PHE A 130 -0.12 -10.77 -1.78
N GLN A 131 -0.05 -10.37 -0.50
CA GLN A 131 1.07 -9.63 0.08
C GLN A 131 1.74 -10.41 1.22
N PRO A 132 2.83 -11.14 0.92
CA PRO A 132 3.51 -11.99 1.90
C PRO A 132 4.06 -11.21 3.11
N TRP A 133 4.55 -9.98 2.92
CA TRP A 133 5.05 -9.15 4.02
C TRP A 133 3.94 -8.82 5.05
N MET A 134 2.71 -8.61 4.57
CA MET A 134 1.57 -8.31 5.44
C MET A 134 1.17 -9.54 6.26
N ILE A 135 1.25 -10.75 5.68
CA ILE A 135 1.04 -12.01 6.40
C ILE A 135 2.06 -12.18 7.53
N LEU A 136 3.34 -11.91 7.25
CA LEU A 136 4.42 -11.95 8.25
C LEU A 136 4.21 -10.92 9.36
N LEU A 137 3.78 -9.70 9.02
CA LEU A 137 3.46 -8.66 10.00
C LEU A 137 2.34 -9.10 10.94
N PHE A 138 1.26 -9.67 10.41
CA PHE A 138 0.13 -10.13 11.21
C PHE A 138 0.44 -11.38 12.01
N TRP A 139 1.26 -12.28 11.49
CA TRP A 139 1.81 -13.38 12.27
C TRP A 139 2.64 -12.89 13.47
N PHE A 140 3.55 -11.95 13.23
CA PHE A 140 4.37 -11.35 14.27
C PHE A 140 3.52 -10.66 15.35
N ALA A 141 2.49 -9.91 14.93
CA ALA A 141 1.55 -9.29 15.86
C ALA A 141 0.78 -10.33 16.70
N ALA A 142 0.35 -11.44 16.07
CA ALA A 142 -0.32 -12.54 16.76
C ALA A 142 0.56 -13.20 17.85
N LYS A 143 1.87 -13.37 17.57
CA LYS A 143 2.83 -13.96 18.50
C LYS A 143 3.13 -13.09 19.73
N ARG A 144 2.81 -11.80 19.67
CA ARG A 144 2.95 -10.87 20.81
C ARG A 144 1.77 -10.88 21.77
N ILE A 145 0.67 -11.54 21.39
CA ILE A 145 -0.50 -11.68 22.27
C ILE A 145 -0.22 -12.82 23.25
N ASP A 146 -0.46 -12.58 24.56
CA ASP A 146 -0.28 -13.59 25.58
C ASP A 146 -1.21 -14.79 25.31
N SER A 147 -0.63 -15.98 25.31
CA SER A 147 -1.38 -17.23 25.08
C SER A 147 -2.48 -17.44 26.12
N SER A 148 -2.28 -16.97 27.35
CA SER A 148 -3.26 -17.06 28.43
C SER A 148 -4.62 -16.48 28.09
N LEU A 149 -4.65 -15.40 27.27
CA LEU A 149 -5.89 -14.80 26.79
C LEU A 149 -6.69 -15.75 25.88
N PHE A 150 -5.99 -16.49 25.04
CA PHE A 150 -6.62 -17.48 24.17
C PHE A 150 -7.06 -18.72 24.96
N ASP A 151 -6.21 -19.17 25.90
CA ASP A 151 -6.46 -20.38 26.67
C ASP A 151 -7.66 -20.19 27.61
N SER A 152 -7.78 -19.04 28.27
CA SER A 152 -8.95 -18.72 29.11
C SER A 152 -10.23 -18.68 28.29
N ALA A 153 -10.21 -18.04 27.12
CA ALA A 153 -11.39 -17.98 26.24
C ALA A 153 -11.78 -19.37 25.69
N ILE A 154 -10.81 -20.25 25.44
CA ILE A 154 -11.09 -21.64 25.05
C ILE A 154 -11.76 -22.40 26.20
N CYS A 155 -11.31 -22.20 27.45
CA CYS A 155 -11.95 -22.78 28.65
C CYS A 155 -13.40 -22.29 28.79
N ASP A 156 -13.69 -21.06 28.41
CA ASP A 156 -15.04 -20.49 28.36
C ASP A 156 -15.87 -20.96 27.13
N GLY A 157 -15.35 -21.88 26.32
CA GLY A 157 -16.04 -22.46 25.17
C GLY A 157 -16.01 -21.62 23.90
N ALA A 158 -15.09 -20.66 23.79
CA ALA A 158 -14.98 -19.83 22.60
C ALA A 158 -14.50 -20.62 21.37
N SER A 159 -15.22 -20.48 20.24
CA SER A 159 -14.77 -21.04 18.97
C SER A 159 -13.60 -20.27 18.36
N ASN A 160 -12.86 -20.87 17.42
CA ASN A 160 -11.76 -20.22 16.71
C ASN A 160 -12.16 -18.89 16.04
N TRP A 161 -13.39 -18.79 15.52
CA TRP A 161 -13.93 -17.56 14.95
C TRP A 161 -14.14 -16.46 16.00
N VAL A 162 -14.59 -16.84 17.20
CA VAL A 162 -14.73 -15.90 18.33
C VAL A 162 -13.37 -15.39 18.78
N LEU A 163 -12.37 -16.28 18.89
CA LEU A 163 -10.98 -15.92 19.22
C LEU A 163 -10.41 -14.95 18.19
N PHE A 164 -10.58 -15.23 16.91
CA PHE A 164 -10.14 -14.34 15.83
C PHE A 164 -10.81 -12.96 15.91
N ARG A 165 -12.16 -12.93 15.98
CA ARG A 165 -12.92 -11.69 15.88
C ARG A 165 -12.90 -10.85 17.15
N LYS A 166 -12.94 -11.47 18.34
CA LYS A 166 -13.10 -10.76 19.62
C LYS A 166 -11.79 -10.53 20.36
N ILE A 167 -10.75 -11.33 20.11
CA ILE A 167 -9.46 -11.21 20.80
C ILE A 167 -8.40 -10.71 19.82
N TYR A 168 -8.12 -11.50 18.78
CA TYR A 168 -7.00 -11.20 17.87
C TYR A 168 -7.21 -9.91 17.09
N ALA A 169 -8.30 -9.79 16.33
CA ALA A 169 -8.52 -8.65 15.43
C ALA A 169 -8.52 -7.28 16.13
N PRO A 170 -9.15 -7.11 17.33
CA PRO A 170 -9.07 -5.84 18.05
C PRO A 170 -7.65 -5.50 18.55
N ILE A 171 -6.91 -6.51 19.05
CA ILE A 171 -5.56 -6.29 19.61
C ILE A 171 -4.57 -5.92 18.51
N VAL A 172 -4.68 -6.53 17.33
CA VAL A 172 -3.78 -6.24 16.19
C VAL A 172 -4.18 -5.04 15.37
N ARG A 173 -5.26 -4.32 15.73
CA ARG A 173 -5.74 -3.12 15.01
C ARG A 173 -4.64 -2.09 14.69
N PRO A 174 -3.70 -1.76 15.59
CA PRO A 174 -2.60 -0.84 15.25
C PRO A 174 -1.72 -1.34 14.09
N TYR A 175 -1.46 -2.67 14.04
CA TYR A 175 -0.71 -3.28 12.94
C TYR A 175 -1.51 -3.26 11.63
N VAL A 176 -2.83 -3.43 11.69
CA VAL A 176 -3.72 -3.29 10.53
C VAL A 176 -3.66 -1.87 9.97
N MET A 177 -3.66 -0.84 10.81
CA MET A 177 -3.54 0.55 10.38
C MET A 177 -2.20 0.82 9.69
N ILE A 178 -1.09 0.34 10.28
CA ILE A 178 0.24 0.48 9.68
C ILE A 178 0.30 -0.26 8.32
N ALA A 179 -0.21 -1.49 8.28
CA ALA A 179 -0.26 -2.28 7.06
C ALA A 179 -1.08 -1.60 5.96
N ALA A 180 -2.27 -1.08 6.32
CA ALA A 180 -3.13 -0.35 5.41
C ALA A 180 -2.43 0.89 4.84
N PHE A 181 -1.78 1.68 5.69
CA PHE A 181 -1.04 2.86 5.26
C PHE A 181 0.07 2.53 4.25
N LEU A 182 0.93 1.57 4.61
CA LEU A 182 2.04 1.17 3.73
C LEU A 182 1.53 0.62 2.40
N SER A 183 0.49 -0.19 2.44
CA SER A 183 -0.10 -0.78 1.24
C SER A 183 -0.84 0.23 0.36
N ILE A 184 -1.52 1.23 0.95
CA ILE A 184 -2.09 2.35 0.19
C ILE A 184 -0.97 3.12 -0.52
N ALA A 185 0.12 3.44 0.19
CA ALA A 185 1.25 4.15 -0.39
C ALA A 185 1.91 3.35 -1.54
N GLU A 186 2.06 2.04 -1.39
CA GLU A 186 2.58 1.13 -2.42
C GLU A 186 1.64 1.09 -3.64
N SER A 187 0.34 0.86 -3.41
CA SER A 187 -0.66 0.77 -4.49
C SER A 187 -0.87 2.11 -5.20
N TRP A 188 -0.73 3.24 -4.49
CA TRP A 188 -0.80 4.57 -5.06
C TRP A 188 0.31 4.84 -6.06
N ASN A 189 1.52 4.34 -5.78
CA ASN A 189 2.70 4.49 -6.63
C ASN A 189 2.87 3.33 -7.64
N LEU A 190 1.89 2.45 -7.78
CA LEU A 190 1.97 1.28 -8.64
C LEU A 190 2.12 1.69 -10.11
N LEU A 191 3.22 1.30 -10.76
CA LEU A 191 3.54 1.68 -12.13
C LEU A 191 3.84 0.46 -13.03
N GLU A 192 4.73 -0.43 -12.61
CA GLU A 192 5.25 -1.51 -13.46
C GLU A 192 4.17 -2.50 -13.89
N GLN A 193 3.29 -2.89 -12.96
CA GLN A 193 2.21 -3.84 -13.24
C GLN A 193 1.13 -3.24 -14.16
N PRO A 194 0.60 -2.01 -13.91
CA PRO A 194 -0.30 -1.35 -14.84
C PRO A 194 0.28 -1.20 -16.25
N MET A 195 1.56 -0.84 -16.37
CA MET A 195 2.24 -0.74 -17.68
C MET A 195 2.28 -2.06 -18.44
N THR A 196 2.32 -3.19 -17.72
CA THR A 196 2.39 -4.51 -18.33
C THR A 196 1.00 -5.07 -18.66
N PHE A 197 0.00 -4.80 -17.81
CA PHE A 197 -1.29 -5.48 -17.89
C PHE A 197 -2.41 -4.62 -18.49
N LEU A 198 -2.30 -3.28 -18.48
CA LEU A 198 -3.31 -2.38 -19.02
C LEU A 198 -2.88 -1.85 -20.40
N GLN A 199 -3.86 -1.77 -21.32
CA GLN A 199 -3.68 -1.28 -22.68
C GLN A 199 -4.57 -0.06 -22.98
N SER A 200 -5.76 -0.01 -22.39
CA SER A 200 -6.74 1.05 -22.58
C SER A 200 -6.44 2.26 -21.70
N LYS A 201 -6.31 3.44 -22.26
CA LYS A 201 -6.02 4.69 -21.53
C LYS A 201 -7.04 4.98 -20.42
N GLU A 202 -8.31 4.63 -20.63
CA GLU A 202 -9.39 4.84 -19.67
C GLU A 202 -9.18 4.10 -18.33
N ARG A 203 -8.33 3.05 -18.34
CA ARG A 203 -8.01 2.22 -17.17
C ARG A 203 -6.69 2.56 -16.52
N TYR A 204 -5.94 3.49 -17.09
CA TYR A 204 -4.64 3.86 -16.56
C TYR A 204 -4.77 4.49 -15.17
N PRO A 205 -3.93 4.08 -14.21
CA PRO A 205 -3.78 4.80 -12.96
C PRO A 205 -2.98 6.08 -13.16
N LEU A 206 -3.04 6.96 -12.18
CA LEU A 206 -2.43 8.28 -12.23
C LEU A 206 -0.92 8.25 -12.41
N SER A 207 -0.24 7.25 -11.83
CA SER A 207 1.19 7.00 -12.00
C SER A 207 1.61 6.83 -13.48
N MET A 208 0.77 6.13 -14.28
CA MET A 208 1.00 5.97 -15.71
C MET A 208 0.80 7.27 -16.50
N ILE A 209 -0.26 8.02 -16.19
CA ILE A 209 -0.53 9.30 -16.84
C ILE A 209 0.61 10.28 -16.56
N LEU A 210 1.07 10.39 -15.31
CA LEU A 210 2.19 11.26 -14.95
C LEU A 210 3.50 10.89 -15.67
N MET A 211 3.72 9.60 -15.92
CA MET A 211 4.89 9.13 -16.66
C MET A 211 4.80 9.49 -18.16
N GLN A 212 3.60 9.45 -18.75
CA GLN A 212 3.39 9.71 -20.18
C GLN A 212 3.37 11.19 -20.53
N LEU A 213 3.20 12.10 -19.55
CA LEU A 213 3.25 13.53 -19.79
C LEU A 213 4.62 13.93 -20.35
N SER A 214 4.59 14.53 -21.52
CA SER A 214 5.81 15.02 -22.21
C SER A 214 6.48 16.14 -21.42
N THR A 215 7.78 16.30 -21.64
CA THR A 215 8.59 17.38 -21.04
C THR A 215 8.16 18.77 -21.51
N ASP A 216 7.41 18.86 -22.61
CA ASP A 216 6.96 20.12 -23.19
C ASP A 216 5.93 20.85 -22.31
N ASN A 217 5.21 20.10 -21.43
CA ASN A 217 4.26 20.63 -20.46
C ASN A 217 4.77 20.45 -19.01
N ALA A 218 5.99 20.88 -18.75
CA ALA A 218 6.63 20.69 -17.43
C ALA A 218 5.82 21.33 -16.28
N GLU A 219 5.17 22.45 -16.52
CA GLU A 219 4.36 23.16 -15.54
C GLU A 219 3.11 22.35 -15.15
N LEU A 220 2.36 21.85 -16.14
CA LEU A 220 1.21 20.99 -15.93
C LEU A 220 1.62 19.72 -15.16
N LYS A 221 2.75 19.11 -15.52
CA LYS A 221 3.29 17.94 -14.84
C LYS A 221 3.57 18.20 -13.37
N ASN A 222 4.14 19.36 -13.01
CA ASN A 222 4.42 19.74 -11.63
C ASN A 222 3.14 19.85 -10.80
N VAL A 223 2.07 20.48 -11.33
CA VAL A 223 0.76 20.55 -10.66
C VAL A 223 0.17 19.18 -10.44
N LEU A 224 0.18 18.33 -11.45
CA LEU A 224 -0.36 16.97 -11.36
C LEU A 224 0.44 16.11 -10.37
N CYS A 225 1.77 16.29 -10.28
CA CYS A 225 2.61 15.66 -9.25
C CYS A 225 2.23 16.12 -7.84
N LEU A 226 1.94 17.40 -7.65
CA LEU A 226 1.45 17.90 -6.35
C LEU A 226 0.09 17.31 -6.00
N LEU A 227 -0.86 17.31 -6.94
CA LEU A 227 -2.18 16.69 -6.73
C LEU A 227 -2.06 15.19 -6.44
N PHE A 228 -1.10 14.51 -7.05
CA PHE A 228 -0.78 13.11 -6.76
C PHE A 228 -0.28 12.91 -5.32
N ALA A 229 0.52 13.82 -4.79
CA ALA A 229 1.10 13.72 -3.45
C ALA A 229 0.11 14.05 -2.32
N ILE A 230 -0.90 14.91 -2.57
CA ILE A 230 -1.84 15.40 -1.54
C ILE A 230 -2.51 14.28 -0.73
N PRO A 231 -3.11 13.23 -1.31
CA PRO A 231 -3.78 12.19 -0.54
C PRO A 231 -2.82 11.42 0.38
N LEU A 232 -1.61 11.16 -0.08
CA LEU A 232 -0.59 10.50 0.73
C LEU A 232 -0.14 11.39 1.89
N MET A 233 0.00 12.71 1.67
CA MET A 233 0.34 13.66 2.73
C MET A 233 -0.78 13.76 3.78
N ILE A 234 -2.05 13.81 3.35
CA ILE A 234 -3.21 13.81 4.26
C ILE A 234 -3.23 12.51 5.06
N LEU A 235 -3.07 11.36 4.41
CA LEU A 235 -3.05 10.06 5.04
C LEU A 235 -1.93 9.97 6.09
N PHE A 236 -0.72 10.43 5.76
CA PHE A 236 0.40 10.50 6.68
C PHE A 236 0.10 11.42 7.88
N GLY A 237 -0.46 12.60 7.64
CA GLY A 237 -0.81 13.55 8.71
C GLY A 237 -1.87 13.01 9.68
N THR A 238 -2.77 12.13 9.23
CA THR A 238 -3.75 11.48 10.10
C THR A 238 -3.17 10.36 10.96
N MET A 239 -2.08 9.72 10.50
CA MET A 239 -1.41 8.63 11.23
C MET A 239 -0.45 9.12 12.32
N VAL A 240 0.08 10.34 12.20
CA VAL A 240 1.03 10.93 13.17
C VAL A 240 0.33 11.52 14.39
N LYS A 241 -0.99 11.69 14.35
CA LYS A 241 -1.83 12.07 15.50
C LYS A 241 -2.25 10.87 16.33
#